data_dc5393d81f3ab576742a9ece01823447
#
_entry.id   dc5393d81f3ab576742a9ece01823447
#
_cell.length_a   1.000
_cell.length_b   1.000
_cell.length_c   1.000
_cell.angle_alpha   90.00
_cell.angle_beta   90.00
_cell.angle_gamma   90.00
#
_symmetry.space_group_name_H-M   'P 1'
#
loop_
_entity.id
_entity.type
_entity.pdbx_description
1 polymer ?
#
loop_
_entity_poly.entity_id
_entity_poly.type
_entity_poly.pdbx_seq_one_letter_code
_entity_poly.pdbx_strand_id
1 'polypeptide(L)'
;MLEDVMQDDTVKGFPPHQQSLLSQVGGRGWNLLRGDIPLPAAVIKLPALERNSRWMQAFVKDAEALLAPHVKTTMCPAIMRRQLADGAWGVTVATVQQMRVCRRWGAARIILANQPVGVAELAGIMEELRQDPGLDFYCLADSSAGVALLAQAALRKGLERPVQVLVELGYTGGRTGARGVNEALTVARAVHQAGPALALAGVEGFEGMLPVAAPLGQPTVHQFLADMATVYRRCRDEGLFGVAQPLLTAGGSIHYDLVLEAFAGLEARVVTRSGCYVTQDSGIYQKAHDALRAKRDMAAGLERALEVWAYVQSRPEPGLALLTAGRRDFGTDAGLPVPLLRSRDGATPVSMDGLGWEIVGVNDQHAYLRVPASADLKVGDRVGLGVSHPCTTLDKWQLLLVVDDDYTVVDAYRTYF
;
A
#
# COMPACT_ATOMS: atom_id res chain seq x y z
N MET A 1 0.35 19.53 13.77
CA MET A 1 -1.11 19.52 13.58
C MET A 1 -1.37 19.17 12.11
N LEU A 2 -2.20 18.18 11.85
CA LEU A 2 -2.81 18.05 10.52
C LEU A 2 -3.69 19.28 10.37
N GLU A 3 -3.49 20.01 9.30
CA GLU A 3 -4.31 21.19 9.03
C GLU A 3 -5.74 20.71 8.84
N ASP A 4 -6.65 21.22 9.65
CA ASP A 4 -8.08 21.04 9.47
C ASP A 4 -8.51 21.93 8.29
N VAL A 5 -8.41 21.34 7.09
CA VAL A 5 -8.53 22.07 5.83
C VAL A 5 -9.99 22.18 5.43
N MET A 6 -10.39 23.35 5.00
CA MET A 6 -11.70 23.57 4.40
C MET A 6 -11.82 22.74 3.11
N GLN A 7 -12.93 22.04 3.00
CA GLN A 7 -13.35 21.30 1.80
C GLN A 7 -14.57 21.97 1.22
N ASP A 8 -14.70 21.98 -0.09
CA ASP A 8 -15.84 22.54 -0.82
C ASP A 8 -16.19 21.70 -2.06
N ASP A 9 -17.19 22.13 -2.81
CA ASP A 9 -17.72 21.42 -3.97
C ASP A 9 -16.81 21.44 -5.21
N THR A 10 -15.63 22.03 -5.14
CA THR A 10 -14.57 21.87 -6.14
C THR A 10 -13.79 20.57 -5.96
N VAL A 11 -13.93 19.90 -4.82
CA VAL A 11 -13.31 18.60 -4.53
C VAL A 11 -14.22 17.46 -4.98
N LYS A 12 -13.69 16.57 -5.81
CA LYS A 12 -14.43 15.41 -6.34
C LYS A 12 -15.03 14.55 -5.21
N GLY A 13 -16.34 14.30 -5.28
CA GLY A 13 -17.10 13.54 -4.27
C GLY A 13 -17.62 14.38 -3.11
N PHE A 14 -17.33 15.68 -3.06
CA PHE A 14 -17.91 16.57 -2.04
C PHE A 14 -19.28 17.11 -2.49
N PRO A 15 -20.27 17.24 -1.59
CA PRO A 15 -21.63 17.69 -1.95
C PRO A 15 -21.66 19.09 -2.55
N PRO A 16 -22.48 19.34 -3.60
CA PRO A 16 -22.58 20.64 -4.25
C PRO A 16 -23.13 21.70 -3.31
N HIS A 17 -22.63 22.94 -3.48
CA HIS A 17 -23.02 24.10 -2.68
C HIS A 17 -22.78 23.97 -1.17
N GLN A 18 -21.92 23.03 -0.78
CA GLN A 18 -21.48 22.81 0.60
C GLN A 18 -20.02 23.20 0.79
N GLN A 19 -19.70 23.57 2.02
CA GLN A 19 -18.32 23.67 2.51
C GLN A 19 -18.24 23.19 3.95
N SER A 20 -17.11 22.62 4.34
CA SER A 20 -16.91 22.12 5.70
C SER A 20 -15.43 21.99 6.01
N LEU A 21 -15.06 22.23 7.26
CA LEU A 21 -13.77 21.74 7.75
C LEU A 21 -13.76 20.20 7.67
N LEU A 22 -12.61 19.65 7.35
CA LEU A 22 -12.46 18.20 7.18
C LEU A 22 -12.93 17.44 8.43
N SER A 23 -12.59 17.93 9.62
CA SER A 23 -12.98 17.36 10.92
C SER A 23 -14.49 17.40 11.21
N GLN A 24 -15.24 18.23 10.50
CA GLN A 24 -16.68 18.41 10.71
C GLN A 24 -17.54 17.60 9.72
N VAL A 25 -16.93 17.00 8.71
CA VAL A 25 -17.65 16.26 7.65
C VAL A 25 -18.47 15.12 8.23
N GLY A 26 -17.93 14.33 9.16
CA GLY A 26 -18.63 13.23 9.82
C GLY A 26 -19.89 13.64 10.60
N GLY A 27 -19.99 14.92 11.04
CA GLY A 27 -21.15 15.45 11.74
C GLY A 27 -22.29 15.94 10.84
N ARG A 28 -22.14 15.90 9.51
CA ARG A 28 -23.13 16.43 8.55
C ARG A 28 -24.34 15.53 8.35
N GLY A 29 -24.27 14.26 8.76
CA GLY A 29 -25.34 13.29 8.60
C GLY A 29 -25.60 12.88 7.15
N TRP A 30 -24.66 13.11 6.24
CA TRP A 30 -24.76 12.68 4.84
C TRP A 30 -24.76 11.15 4.74
N ASN A 31 -25.50 10.65 3.77
CA ASN A 31 -25.55 9.21 3.48
C ASN A 31 -25.48 8.99 1.97
N LEU A 32 -24.55 8.12 1.56
CA LEU A 32 -24.30 7.83 0.15
C LEU A 32 -25.55 7.24 -0.54
N LEU A 33 -26.27 6.36 0.15
CA LEU A 33 -27.42 5.67 -0.43
C LEU A 33 -28.62 6.59 -0.59
N ARG A 34 -28.77 7.60 0.25
CA ARG A 34 -29.82 8.63 0.12
C ARG A 34 -29.55 9.62 -1.02
N GLY A 35 -28.31 9.66 -1.54
CA GLY A 35 -27.94 10.58 -2.62
C GLY A 35 -27.46 11.94 -2.12
N ASP A 36 -27.06 12.04 -0.85
CA ASP A 36 -26.50 13.26 -0.28
C ASP A 36 -25.08 13.53 -0.84
N ILE A 37 -24.46 12.50 -1.45
CA ILE A 37 -23.09 12.52 -2.01
C ILE A 37 -23.18 12.44 -3.54
N PRO A 38 -22.52 13.35 -4.29
CA PRO A 38 -22.42 13.25 -5.74
C PRO A 38 -21.57 12.06 -6.15
N LEU A 39 -22.01 11.32 -7.18
CA LEU A 39 -21.24 10.20 -7.71
C LEU A 39 -20.62 10.55 -9.07
N PRO A 40 -19.41 10.02 -9.37
CA PRO A 40 -18.71 8.98 -8.64
C PRO A 40 -18.09 9.49 -7.34
N ALA A 41 -18.03 8.61 -6.32
CA ALA A 41 -17.35 8.88 -5.06
C ALA A 41 -16.57 7.64 -4.58
N ALA A 42 -15.37 7.85 -4.04
CA ALA A 42 -14.62 6.82 -3.33
C ALA A 42 -14.96 6.87 -1.84
N VAL A 43 -15.28 5.71 -1.28
CA VAL A 43 -15.61 5.58 0.14
C VAL A 43 -14.73 4.54 0.81
N ILE A 44 -14.42 4.80 2.07
CA ILE A 44 -13.75 3.85 2.98
C ILE A 44 -14.79 3.37 4.00
N LYS A 45 -15.00 2.07 4.05
CA LYS A 45 -15.81 1.43 5.10
C LYS A 45 -14.99 1.35 6.37
N LEU A 46 -15.30 2.20 7.35
CA LEU A 46 -14.51 2.32 8.59
C LEU A 46 -14.40 0.99 9.36
N PRO A 47 -15.48 0.23 9.56
CA PRO A 47 -15.39 -1.04 10.28
C PRO A 47 -14.44 -2.05 9.62
N ALA A 48 -14.45 -2.14 8.28
CA ALA A 48 -13.57 -3.02 7.53
C ALA A 48 -12.11 -2.56 7.59
N LEU A 49 -11.85 -1.25 7.42
CA LEU A 49 -10.51 -0.67 7.55
C LEU A 49 -9.89 -0.98 8.92
N GLU A 50 -10.66 -0.80 9.98
CA GLU A 50 -10.21 -1.05 11.36
C GLU A 50 -9.94 -2.54 11.62
N ARG A 51 -10.81 -3.43 11.12
CA ARG A 51 -10.58 -4.87 11.21
C ARG A 51 -9.31 -5.27 10.46
N ASN A 52 -9.11 -4.76 9.25
CA ASN A 52 -7.92 -5.04 8.44
C ASN A 52 -6.64 -4.61 9.15
N SER A 53 -6.64 -3.39 9.71
CA SER A 53 -5.46 -2.86 10.41
C SER A 53 -5.08 -3.74 11.59
N ARG A 54 -6.04 -4.10 12.45
CA ARG A 54 -5.80 -4.98 13.60
C ARG A 54 -5.46 -6.41 13.20
N TRP A 55 -6.14 -6.96 12.18
CA TRP A 55 -5.91 -8.32 11.71
C TRP A 55 -4.48 -8.52 11.23
N MET A 56 -3.98 -7.63 10.36
CA MET A 56 -2.62 -7.74 9.82
C MET A 56 -1.57 -7.59 10.92
N GLN A 57 -1.80 -6.67 11.87
CA GLN A 57 -0.88 -6.48 12.99
C GLN A 57 -0.82 -7.74 13.87
N ALA A 58 -1.96 -8.36 14.17
CA ALA A 58 -2.01 -9.61 14.91
C ALA A 58 -1.32 -10.75 14.13
N PHE A 59 -1.64 -10.91 12.86
CA PHE A 59 -1.08 -11.95 11.98
C PHE A 59 0.46 -11.91 11.92
N VAL A 60 1.02 -10.70 11.79
CA VAL A 60 2.48 -10.51 11.74
C VAL A 60 3.11 -10.73 13.12
N LYS A 61 2.46 -10.27 14.18
CA LYS A 61 2.92 -10.45 15.57
C LYS A 61 2.94 -11.93 15.97
N ASP A 62 1.93 -12.69 15.57
CA ASP A 62 1.86 -14.14 15.87
C ASP A 62 3.00 -14.92 15.19
N ALA A 63 3.57 -14.38 14.12
CA ALA A 63 4.76 -14.91 13.45
C ALA A 63 6.08 -14.31 14.00
N GLU A 64 6.06 -13.64 15.16
CA GLU A 64 7.21 -12.99 15.80
C GLU A 64 7.92 -11.97 14.90
N ALA A 65 7.18 -11.35 13.97
CA ALA A 65 7.67 -10.36 13.02
C ALA A 65 7.07 -8.97 13.28
N LEU A 66 7.53 -8.00 12.51
CA LEU A 66 7.13 -6.60 12.60
C LEU A 66 6.46 -6.15 11.30
N LEU A 67 5.61 -5.14 11.40
CA LEU A 67 4.93 -4.54 10.26
C LEU A 67 5.38 -3.09 10.08
N ALA A 68 5.82 -2.73 8.87
CA ALA A 68 6.08 -1.37 8.43
C ALA A 68 5.23 -1.07 7.18
N PRO A 69 3.95 -0.70 7.32
CA PRO A 69 3.02 -0.56 6.20
C PRO A 69 3.54 0.38 5.12
N HIS A 70 3.32 0.04 3.84
CA HIS A 70 3.70 0.90 2.73
C HIS A 70 2.68 2.04 2.55
N VAL A 71 2.99 3.22 3.09
CA VAL A 71 2.10 4.40 3.10
C VAL A 71 1.84 4.95 1.70
N LYS A 72 2.70 4.65 0.69
CA LYS A 72 2.46 5.05 -0.70
C LYS A 72 1.08 4.60 -1.24
N THR A 73 0.49 3.56 -0.63
CA THR A 73 -0.82 3.05 -1.04
C THR A 73 -1.92 4.08 -0.82
N THR A 74 -1.90 4.75 0.32
CA THR A 74 -2.99 5.64 0.73
C THR A 74 -2.59 7.11 0.75
N MET A 75 -1.32 7.41 1.01
CA MET A 75 -0.82 8.75 1.30
C MET A 75 -1.78 9.56 2.18
N CYS A 76 -2.34 8.88 3.18
CA CYS A 76 -3.38 9.39 4.07
C CYS A 76 -2.89 9.39 5.52
N PRO A 77 -2.79 10.57 6.17
CA PRO A 77 -2.30 10.68 7.55
C PRO A 77 -3.20 9.97 8.57
N ALA A 78 -4.52 9.98 8.38
CA ALA A 78 -5.45 9.32 9.29
C ALA A 78 -5.22 7.79 9.29
N ILE A 79 -5.07 7.19 8.10
CA ILE A 79 -4.81 5.75 7.96
C ILE A 79 -3.42 5.40 8.52
N MET A 80 -2.37 6.16 8.18
CA MET A 80 -1.02 5.94 8.73
C MET A 80 -1.01 5.97 10.26
N ARG A 81 -1.68 6.94 10.88
CA ARG A 81 -1.76 7.04 12.34
C ARG A 81 -2.51 5.87 12.96
N ARG A 82 -3.58 5.42 12.33
CA ARG A 82 -4.30 4.20 12.75
C ARG A 82 -3.36 3.00 12.74
N GLN A 83 -2.64 2.76 11.67
CA GLN A 83 -1.70 1.65 11.56
C GLN A 83 -0.61 1.69 12.64
N LEU A 84 -0.05 2.87 12.92
CA LEU A 84 0.93 3.06 14.00
C LEU A 84 0.31 2.85 15.39
N ALA A 85 -0.92 3.34 15.62
CA ALA A 85 -1.64 3.15 16.88
C ALA A 85 -2.01 1.67 17.13
N ASP A 86 -2.30 0.91 16.07
CA ASP A 86 -2.57 -0.52 16.13
C ASP A 86 -1.30 -1.37 16.31
N GLY A 87 -0.10 -0.74 16.33
CA GLY A 87 1.16 -1.38 16.68
C GLY A 87 2.17 -1.57 15.54
N ALA A 88 1.97 -0.92 14.37
CA ALA A 88 2.99 -0.96 13.32
C ALA A 88 4.33 -0.41 13.83
N TRP A 89 5.42 -1.13 13.53
CA TRP A 89 6.77 -0.82 13.97
C TRP A 89 7.34 0.47 13.38
N GLY A 90 6.93 0.81 12.18
CA GLY A 90 7.34 1.98 11.43
C GLY A 90 6.49 2.11 10.18
N VAL A 91 6.95 2.87 9.21
CA VAL A 91 6.29 3.02 7.91
C VAL A 91 7.27 2.80 6.76
N THR A 92 6.76 2.35 5.62
CA THR A 92 7.53 2.24 4.38
C THR A 92 7.05 3.28 3.37
N VAL A 93 7.98 3.89 2.66
CA VAL A 93 7.72 4.87 1.60
C VAL A 93 8.52 4.51 0.34
N ALA A 94 8.14 5.07 -0.81
CA ALA A 94 8.83 4.82 -2.09
C ALA A 94 9.68 6.00 -2.56
N THR A 95 9.42 7.21 -2.07
CA THR A 95 10.12 8.44 -2.49
C THR A 95 10.50 9.32 -1.31
N VAL A 96 11.48 10.19 -1.51
CA VAL A 96 11.89 11.18 -0.50
C VAL A 96 10.77 12.19 -0.22
N GLN A 97 9.94 12.50 -1.21
CA GLN A 97 8.76 13.35 -1.00
C GLN A 97 7.81 12.67 -0.01
N GLN A 98 7.48 11.39 -0.19
CA GLN A 98 6.63 10.62 0.72
C GLN A 98 7.25 10.53 2.13
N MET A 99 8.56 10.34 2.23
CA MET A 99 9.30 10.37 3.51
C MET A 99 9.04 11.69 4.25
N ARG A 100 9.24 12.83 3.59
CA ARG A 100 9.03 14.16 4.18
C ARG A 100 7.59 14.39 4.63
N VAL A 101 6.64 13.93 3.83
CA VAL A 101 5.22 14.01 4.19
C VAL A 101 4.93 13.17 5.44
N CYS A 102 5.40 11.90 5.48
CA CYS A 102 5.23 11.04 6.65
C CYS A 102 5.93 11.60 7.90
N ARG A 103 7.09 12.26 7.75
CA ARG A 103 7.75 12.97 8.86
C ARG A 103 6.87 14.07 9.45
N ARG A 104 6.27 14.89 8.60
CA ARG A 104 5.31 15.94 9.05
C ARG A 104 4.10 15.34 9.78
N TRP A 105 3.74 14.11 9.47
CA TRP A 105 2.65 13.38 10.14
C TRP A 105 3.08 12.66 11.42
N GLY A 106 4.36 12.76 11.79
CA GLY A 106 4.90 12.23 13.04
C GLY A 106 5.52 10.83 12.92
N ALA A 107 5.82 10.34 11.72
CA ALA A 107 6.55 9.09 11.58
C ALA A 107 7.99 9.24 12.09
N ALA A 108 8.35 8.45 13.10
CA ALA A 108 9.68 8.44 13.71
C ALA A 108 10.57 7.31 13.17
N ARG A 109 9.99 6.34 12.43
CA ARG A 109 10.72 5.21 11.84
C ARG A 109 10.25 4.98 10.43
N ILE A 110 11.19 5.04 9.45
CA ILE A 110 10.87 5.02 8.03
C ILE A 110 11.84 4.12 7.25
N ILE A 111 11.29 3.20 6.47
CA ILE A 111 12.02 2.51 5.41
C ILE A 111 11.71 3.20 4.08
N LEU A 112 12.69 3.84 3.46
CA LEU A 112 12.63 4.25 2.06
C LEU A 112 12.98 3.02 1.21
N ALA A 113 11.96 2.31 0.75
CA ALA A 113 12.13 1.09 -0.06
C ALA A 113 12.48 1.45 -1.51
N ASN A 114 13.58 2.19 -1.67
CA ASN A 114 14.16 2.59 -2.95
C ASN A 114 15.60 3.09 -2.75
N GLN A 115 16.35 3.17 -3.87
CA GLN A 115 17.68 3.73 -3.94
C GLN A 115 17.62 5.26 -4.14
N PRO A 116 17.99 6.09 -3.17
CA PRO A 116 18.07 7.53 -3.41
C PRO A 116 19.37 7.86 -4.17
N VAL A 117 19.21 8.40 -5.38
CA VAL A 117 20.34 8.72 -6.28
C VAL A 117 20.39 10.19 -6.69
N GLY A 118 19.26 10.89 -6.60
CA GLY A 118 19.16 12.30 -6.97
C GLY A 118 19.86 13.23 -5.97
N VAL A 119 20.57 14.23 -6.45
CA VAL A 119 21.30 15.19 -5.59
C VAL A 119 20.37 15.88 -4.58
N ALA A 120 19.20 16.33 -5.02
CA ALA A 120 18.21 17.00 -4.16
C ALA A 120 17.58 16.03 -3.15
N GLU A 121 17.38 14.78 -3.55
CA GLU A 121 16.83 13.71 -2.70
C GLU A 121 17.81 13.36 -1.59
N LEU A 122 19.08 13.10 -1.95
CA LEU A 122 20.17 12.85 -1.00
C LEU A 122 20.34 14.01 -0.02
N ALA A 123 20.37 15.26 -0.54
CA ALA A 123 20.47 16.44 0.32
C ALA A 123 19.29 16.54 1.28
N GLY A 124 18.08 16.22 0.83
CA GLY A 124 16.87 16.21 1.65
C GLY A 124 16.91 15.17 2.75
N ILE A 125 17.33 13.93 2.46
CA ILE A 125 17.50 12.86 3.45
C ILE A 125 18.53 13.28 4.51
N MET A 126 19.71 13.74 4.06
CA MET A 126 20.77 14.14 4.99
C MET A 126 20.36 15.30 5.89
N GLU A 127 19.55 16.23 5.39
CA GLU A 127 19.01 17.33 6.20
C GLU A 127 18.04 16.83 7.28
N GLU A 128 17.10 15.93 6.94
CA GLU A 128 16.18 15.34 7.91
C GLU A 128 16.93 14.57 9.01
N LEU A 129 17.97 13.80 8.63
CA LEU A 129 18.80 13.05 9.57
C LEU A 129 19.63 13.95 10.48
N ARG A 130 20.07 15.12 9.99
CA ARG A 130 20.80 16.11 10.77
C ARG A 130 19.88 16.85 11.76
N GLN A 131 18.67 17.19 11.33
CA GLN A 131 17.70 17.93 12.14
C GLN A 131 17.10 17.06 13.25
N ASP A 132 16.92 15.77 13.00
CA ASP A 132 16.37 14.83 13.97
C ASP A 132 17.28 13.60 14.13
N PRO A 133 18.20 13.63 15.09
CA PRO A 133 19.04 12.46 15.41
C PRO A 133 18.25 11.24 15.89
N GLY A 134 17.01 11.41 16.33
CA GLY A 134 16.11 10.33 16.74
C GLY A 134 15.38 9.63 15.60
N LEU A 135 15.44 10.16 14.37
CA LEU A 135 14.79 9.55 13.21
C LEU A 135 15.46 8.20 12.86
N ASP A 136 14.73 7.12 13.02
CA ASP A 136 15.16 5.77 12.63
C ASP A 136 14.88 5.57 11.14
N PHE A 137 15.88 5.75 10.30
CA PHE A 137 15.72 5.82 8.84
C PHE A 137 16.59 4.76 8.16
N TYR A 138 16.00 4.09 7.17
CA TYR A 138 16.64 3.08 6.33
C TYR A 138 16.38 3.41 4.85
N CYS A 139 17.40 3.22 4.00
CA CYS A 139 17.24 3.27 2.54
C CYS A 139 17.98 2.10 1.88
N LEU A 140 17.75 1.91 0.57
CA LEU A 140 18.29 0.78 -0.15
C LEU A 140 19.57 1.14 -0.92
N ALA A 141 20.40 0.12 -1.12
CA ALA A 141 21.49 0.13 -2.09
C ALA A 141 21.57 -1.24 -2.78
N ASP A 142 21.77 -1.24 -4.09
CA ASP A 142 21.91 -2.43 -4.93
C ASP A 142 23.20 -2.44 -5.78
N SER A 143 24.05 -1.44 -5.61
CA SER A 143 25.29 -1.28 -6.37
C SER A 143 26.35 -0.50 -5.60
N SER A 144 27.62 -0.76 -5.87
CA SER A 144 28.74 0.00 -5.30
C SER A 144 28.68 1.49 -5.69
N ALA A 145 28.13 1.81 -6.86
CA ALA A 145 27.94 3.20 -7.29
C ALA A 145 26.91 3.92 -6.41
N GLY A 146 25.77 3.28 -6.11
CA GLY A 146 24.76 3.80 -5.18
C GLY A 146 25.32 4.00 -3.77
N VAL A 147 26.09 3.04 -3.28
CA VAL A 147 26.80 3.14 -1.99
C VAL A 147 27.73 4.36 -1.97
N ALA A 148 28.50 4.59 -3.03
CA ALA A 148 29.40 5.74 -3.11
C ALA A 148 28.66 7.09 -3.09
N LEU A 149 27.51 7.19 -3.78
CA LEU A 149 26.67 8.40 -3.76
C LEU A 149 26.15 8.71 -2.36
N LEU A 150 25.62 7.69 -1.66
CA LEU A 150 25.12 7.81 -0.29
C LEU A 150 26.25 8.22 0.67
N ALA A 151 27.40 7.55 0.61
CA ALA A 151 28.56 7.85 1.47
C ALA A 151 29.06 9.29 1.27
N GLN A 152 29.19 9.73 0.02
CA GLN A 152 29.59 11.10 -0.28
C GLN A 152 28.59 12.13 0.25
N ALA A 153 27.29 11.86 0.13
CA ALA A 153 26.25 12.77 0.64
C ALA A 153 26.30 12.88 2.17
N ALA A 154 26.45 11.75 2.88
CA ALA A 154 26.59 11.70 4.33
C ALA A 154 27.82 12.46 4.82
N LEU A 155 28.99 12.22 4.21
CA LEU A 155 30.24 12.91 4.54
C LEU A 155 30.19 14.42 4.29
N ARG A 156 29.62 14.84 3.14
CA ARG A 156 29.46 16.28 2.85
C ARG A 156 28.54 16.98 3.85
N LYS A 157 27.55 16.27 4.37
CA LYS A 157 26.63 16.84 5.37
C LYS A 157 27.22 16.86 6.78
N GLY A 158 28.23 16.05 7.07
CA GLY A 158 28.84 15.93 8.38
C GLY A 158 27.88 15.31 9.40
N LEU A 159 27.20 14.21 9.04
CA LEU A 159 26.31 13.51 9.96
C LEU A 159 27.13 12.89 11.11
N GLU A 160 26.62 13.00 12.34
CA GLU A 160 27.25 12.43 13.54
C GLU A 160 27.04 10.93 13.67
N ARG A 161 26.13 10.36 12.87
CA ARG A 161 25.79 8.94 12.85
C ARG A 161 25.74 8.43 11.42
N PRO A 162 26.04 7.14 11.18
CA PRO A 162 25.94 6.56 9.85
C PRO A 162 24.50 6.51 9.34
N VAL A 163 24.34 6.62 8.01
CA VAL A 163 23.07 6.32 7.35
C VAL A 163 22.89 4.80 7.33
N GLN A 164 21.74 4.32 7.79
CA GLN A 164 21.43 2.90 7.78
C GLN A 164 20.99 2.45 6.39
N VAL A 165 21.70 1.47 5.82
CA VAL A 165 21.50 0.97 4.47
C VAL A 165 21.08 -0.50 4.52
N LEU A 166 20.04 -0.84 3.77
CA LEU A 166 19.65 -2.22 3.47
C LEU A 166 20.17 -2.58 2.08
N VAL A 167 20.84 -3.72 1.94
CA VAL A 167 21.16 -4.24 0.61
C VAL A 167 19.93 -4.84 -0.01
N GLU A 168 19.54 -4.36 -1.20
CA GLU A 168 18.44 -4.94 -1.97
C GLU A 168 18.93 -6.11 -2.82
N LEU A 169 18.35 -7.29 -2.58
CA LEU A 169 18.45 -8.42 -3.49
C LEU A 169 17.36 -8.31 -4.57
N GLY A 170 17.74 -8.49 -5.80
CA GLY A 170 16.85 -8.59 -6.95
C GLY A 170 17.06 -9.92 -7.70
N TYR A 171 16.41 -10.05 -8.84
CA TYR A 171 16.51 -11.23 -9.71
C TYR A 171 16.55 -10.81 -11.18
N THR A 172 17.10 -11.67 -12.03
CA THR A 172 17.20 -11.42 -13.48
C THR A 172 15.81 -11.20 -14.09
N GLY A 173 15.64 -10.11 -14.84
CA GLY A 173 14.36 -9.68 -15.38
C GLY A 173 13.45 -8.93 -14.38
N GLY A 174 13.85 -8.85 -13.12
CA GLY A 174 13.18 -8.04 -12.10
C GLY A 174 13.49 -6.55 -12.20
N ARG A 175 12.97 -5.79 -11.23
CA ARG A 175 13.07 -4.32 -11.17
C ARG A 175 14.48 -3.88 -10.76
N THR A 176 14.69 -3.49 -9.54
CA THR A 176 15.94 -3.09 -8.90
C THR A 176 16.58 -4.26 -8.13
N GLY A 177 17.66 -4.05 -7.42
CA GLY A 177 18.33 -5.03 -6.59
C GLY A 177 19.51 -5.73 -7.27
N ALA A 178 20.49 -6.12 -6.48
CA ALA A 178 21.66 -6.90 -6.91
C ALA A 178 21.23 -8.27 -7.48
N ARG A 179 21.81 -8.69 -8.60
CA ARG A 179 21.40 -9.89 -9.33
C ARG A 179 22.05 -11.15 -8.74
N GLY A 180 21.45 -11.62 -7.65
CA GLY A 180 21.89 -12.84 -6.97
C GLY A 180 22.80 -12.60 -5.75
N VAL A 181 23.03 -13.66 -5.02
CA VAL A 181 23.70 -13.66 -3.72
C VAL A 181 25.08 -12.99 -3.76
N ASN A 182 25.90 -13.30 -4.78
CA ASN A 182 27.28 -12.80 -4.83
C ASN A 182 27.37 -11.29 -5.07
N GLU A 183 26.50 -10.74 -5.94
CA GLU A 183 26.44 -9.30 -6.15
C GLU A 183 25.93 -8.58 -4.90
N ALA A 184 24.87 -9.11 -4.25
CA ALA A 184 24.36 -8.56 -3.00
C ALA A 184 25.44 -8.51 -1.91
N LEU A 185 26.28 -9.55 -1.79
CA LEU A 185 27.41 -9.57 -0.85
C LEU A 185 28.49 -8.56 -1.22
N THR A 186 28.72 -8.32 -2.51
CA THR A 186 29.65 -7.26 -2.96
C THR A 186 29.16 -5.89 -2.54
N VAL A 187 27.85 -5.61 -2.69
CA VAL A 187 27.25 -4.36 -2.22
C VAL A 187 27.30 -4.26 -0.69
N ALA A 188 27.02 -5.35 0.04
CA ALA A 188 27.08 -5.39 1.50
C ALA A 188 28.48 -5.03 2.02
N ARG A 189 29.52 -5.60 1.42
CA ARG A 189 30.92 -5.28 1.76
C ARG A 189 31.26 -3.83 1.44
N ALA A 190 30.76 -3.29 0.32
CA ALA A 190 30.96 -1.87 -0.03
C ALA A 190 30.30 -0.94 1.01
N VAL A 191 29.09 -1.26 1.49
CA VAL A 191 28.45 -0.50 2.57
C VAL A 191 29.27 -0.58 3.85
N HIS A 192 29.71 -1.77 4.25
CA HIS A 192 30.57 -1.95 5.44
C HIS A 192 31.87 -1.16 5.35
N GLN A 193 32.52 -1.16 4.19
CA GLN A 193 33.77 -0.40 3.94
C GLN A 193 33.56 1.12 3.93
N ALA A 194 32.33 1.59 3.70
CA ALA A 194 31.97 3.00 3.72
C ALA A 194 31.73 3.55 5.15
N GLY A 195 31.90 2.78 6.18
CA GLY A 195 31.92 3.28 7.57
C GLY A 195 33.05 4.33 7.78
N PRO A 196 32.79 5.38 8.56
CA PRO A 196 31.63 5.62 9.44
C PRO A 196 30.43 6.32 8.77
N ALA A 197 30.47 6.61 7.47
CA ALA A 197 29.39 7.32 6.79
C ALA A 197 28.10 6.47 6.67
N LEU A 198 28.25 5.16 6.47
CA LEU A 198 27.16 4.22 6.28
C LEU A 198 27.26 3.06 7.29
N ALA A 199 26.12 2.46 7.61
CA ALA A 199 26.04 1.21 8.35
C ALA A 199 25.16 0.22 7.61
N LEU A 200 25.66 -1.00 7.37
CA LEU A 200 24.82 -2.08 6.86
C LEU A 200 23.82 -2.47 7.94
N ALA A 201 22.54 -2.19 7.69
CA ALA A 201 21.47 -2.37 8.65
C ALA A 201 20.55 -3.57 8.32
N GLY A 202 20.81 -4.28 7.22
CA GLY A 202 20.04 -5.47 6.88
C GLY A 202 20.00 -5.79 5.40
N VAL A 203 19.10 -6.70 5.06
CA VAL A 203 18.82 -7.17 3.70
C VAL A 203 17.36 -6.94 3.37
N GLU A 204 17.12 -6.45 2.17
CA GLU A 204 15.79 -6.16 1.62
C GLU A 204 15.60 -6.88 0.30
N GLY A 205 14.32 -7.16 -0.05
CA GLY A 205 13.93 -7.64 -1.37
C GLY A 205 12.44 -7.51 -1.60
N PHE A 206 12.02 -7.53 -2.87
CA PHE A 206 10.63 -7.47 -3.27
C PHE A 206 10.24 -8.69 -4.11
N GLU A 207 9.49 -9.59 -3.52
CA GLU A 207 9.06 -10.87 -4.08
C GLU A 207 7.70 -10.80 -4.81
N GLY A 208 6.94 -9.72 -4.64
CA GLY A 208 5.52 -9.65 -5.00
C GLY A 208 5.19 -9.76 -6.50
N MET A 209 6.20 -9.82 -7.37
CA MET A 209 6.04 -10.08 -8.80
C MET A 209 6.46 -11.48 -9.20
N LEU A 210 6.94 -12.30 -8.27
CA LEU A 210 7.40 -13.66 -8.54
C LEU A 210 6.26 -14.66 -8.39
N PRO A 211 6.20 -15.68 -9.28
CA PRO A 211 5.26 -16.77 -9.12
C PRO A 211 5.71 -17.74 -8.01
N VAL A 212 4.76 -18.43 -7.40
CA VAL A 212 5.05 -19.51 -6.44
C VAL A 212 5.69 -20.71 -7.14
N ALA A 213 5.26 -21.01 -8.37
CA ALA A 213 5.81 -22.08 -9.21
C ALA A 213 6.14 -21.51 -10.60
N ALA A 214 7.28 -21.93 -11.16
CA ALA A 214 7.75 -21.52 -12.48
C ALA A 214 8.47 -22.68 -13.18
N PRO A 215 8.64 -22.61 -14.51
CA PRO A 215 9.51 -23.56 -15.24
C PRO A 215 10.94 -23.56 -14.69
N LEU A 216 11.64 -24.70 -14.90
CA LEU A 216 13.02 -24.87 -14.44
C LEU A 216 13.91 -23.71 -14.95
N GLY A 217 14.70 -23.13 -14.03
CA GLY A 217 15.62 -22.03 -14.33
C GLY A 217 14.99 -20.64 -14.28
N GLN A 218 13.69 -20.53 -14.01
CA GLN A 218 13.05 -19.22 -13.74
C GLN A 218 12.94 -18.99 -12.23
N PRO A 219 13.05 -17.73 -11.77
CA PRO A 219 12.96 -17.41 -10.35
C PRO A 219 11.55 -17.64 -9.80
N THR A 220 11.48 -18.21 -8.60
CA THR A 220 10.25 -18.35 -7.81
C THR A 220 10.36 -17.57 -6.53
N VAL A 221 9.22 -17.28 -5.88
CA VAL A 221 9.21 -16.61 -4.58
C VAL A 221 10.01 -17.41 -3.54
N HIS A 222 9.89 -18.73 -3.50
CA HIS A 222 10.61 -19.58 -2.54
C HIS A 222 12.13 -19.50 -2.71
N GLN A 223 12.62 -19.60 -3.96
CA GLN A 223 14.05 -19.49 -4.22
C GLN A 223 14.57 -18.11 -3.86
N PHE A 224 13.84 -17.07 -4.23
CA PHE A 224 14.21 -15.68 -3.90
C PHE A 224 14.33 -15.43 -2.39
N LEU A 225 13.36 -15.91 -1.60
CA LEU A 225 13.40 -15.79 -0.15
C LEU A 225 14.55 -16.60 0.48
N ALA A 226 14.86 -17.79 -0.09
CA ALA A 226 16.01 -18.58 0.32
C ALA A 226 17.34 -17.87 0.03
N ASP A 227 17.44 -17.19 -1.11
CA ASP A 227 18.61 -16.39 -1.47
C ASP A 227 18.75 -15.18 -0.54
N MET A 228 17.68 -14.49 -0.20
CA MET A 228 17.69 -13.40 0.81
C MET A 228 18.19 -13.89 2.17
N ALA A 229 17.68 -15.02 2.65
CA ALA A 229 18.14 -15.64 3.89
C ALA A 229 19.63 -16.03 3.82
N THR A 230 20.11 -16.45 2.65
CA THR A 230 21.52 -16.77 2.43
C THR A 230 22.39 -15.51 2.49
N VAL A 231 21.99 -14.42 1.81
CA VAL A 231 22.70 -13.11 1.90
C VAL A 231 22.76 -12.65 3.35
N TYR A 232 21.65 -12.72 4.07
CA TYR A 232 21.58 -12.30 5.47
C TYR A 232 22.54 -13.09 6.36
N ARG A 233 22.54 -14.44 6.28
CA ARG A 233 23.46 -15.30 7.05
C ARG A 233 24.92 -14.99 6.71
N ARG A 234 25.25 -14.85 5.42
CA ARG A 234 26.59 -14.54 4.97
C ARG A 234 27.06 -13.16 5.50
N CYS A 235 26.20 -12.13 5.46
CA CYS A 235 26.52 -10.82 6.06
C CYS A 235 26.77 -10.92 7.56
N ARG A 236 25.99 -11.72 8.28
CA ARG A 236 26.20 -11.98 9.71
C ARG A 236 27.52 -12.70 9.97
N ASP A 237 27.77 -13.81 9.26
CA ASP A 237 28.95 -14.65 9.48
C ASP A 237 30.27 -13.92 9.11
N GLU A 238 30.20 -12.99 8.15
CA GLU A 238 31.33 -12.10 7.79
C GLU A 238 31.43 -10.84 8.69
N GLY A 239 30.51 -10.65 9.64
CA GLY A 239 30.54 -9.49 10.57
C GLY A 239 30.27 -8.16 9.87
N LEU A 240 29.52 -8.13 8.77
CA LEU A 240 29.32 -6.92 7.96
C LEU A 240 28.27 -5.95 8.53
N PHE A 241 27.37 -6.42 9.40
CA PHE A 241 26.35 -5.55 9.98
C PHE A 241 26.93 -4.50 10.93
N GLY A 242 26.52 -3.25 10.73
CA GLY A 242 26.88 -2.10 11.56
C GLY A 242 25.84 -1.72 12.61
N VAL A 243 24.85 -2.58 12.85
CA VAL A 243 23.76 -2.39 13.82
C VAL A 243 23.53 -3.65 14.65
N ALA A 244 23.04 -3.48 15.88
CA ALA A 244 22.85 -4.60 16.81
C ALA A 244 21.74 -5.57 16.41
N GLN A 245 20.72 -5.08 15.69
CA GLN A 245 19.56 -5.87 15.26
C GLN A 245 19.28 -5.61 13.77
N PRO A 246 19.99 -6.30 12.86
CA PRO A 246 19.81 -6.10 11.44
C PRO A 246 18.42 -6.57 10.97
N LEU A 247 17.88 -5.85 9.99
CA LEU A 247 16.60 -6.15 9.38
C LEU A 247 16.73 -7.24 8.30
N LEU A 248 15.73 -8.11 8.23
CA LEU A 248 15.48 -8.92 7.04
C LEU A 248 14.05 -8.59 6.60
N THR A 249 13.92 -7.89 5.47
CA THR A 249 12.64 -7.28 5.11
C THR A 249 12.22 -7.58 3.68
N ALA A 250 11.01 -8.12 3.56
CA ALA A 250 10.29 -8.40 2.33
C ALA A 250 8.78 -8.35 2.64
N GLY A 251 7.93 -8.89 1.79
CA GLY A 251 6.51 -8.99 2.09
C GLY A 251 5.72 -7.80 1.57
N GLY A 252 5.38 -7.88 0.29
CA GLY A 252 4.34 -7.06 -0.30
C GLY A 252 2.95 -7.53 0.13
N SER A 253 1.92 -7.17 -0.65
CA SER A 253 0.53 -7.50 -0.30
C SER A 253 0.09 -8.90 -0.75
N ILE A 254 0.95 -9.69 -1.43
CA ILE A 254 0.61 -11.01 -1.97
C ILE A 254 1.22 -12.14 -1.13
N HIS A 255 2.52 -12.11 -0.88
CA HIS A 255 3.29 -13.24 -0.33
C HIS A 255 3.80 -13.00 1.09
N TYR A 256 3.16 -12.13 1.86
CA TYR A 256 3.61 -11.83 3.23
C TYR A 256 3.64 -13.09 4.13
N ASP A 257 2.76 -14.05 3.90
CA ASP A 257 2.73 -15.34 4.59
C ASP A 257 3.96 -16.21 4.29
N LEU A 258 4.36 -16.27 3.01
CA LEU A 258 5.55 -17.01 2.58
C LEU A 258 6.84 -16.37 3.10
N VAL A 259 6.87 -15.04 3.21
CA VAL A 259 7.98 -14.31 3.82
C VAL A 259 8.14 -14.67 5.29
N LEU A 260 7.03 -14.67 6.04
CA LEU A 260 7.02 -15.03 7.45
C LEU A 260 7.44 -16.49 7.67
N GLU A 261 6.95 -17.42 6.81
CA GLU A 261 7.36 -18.83 6.83
C GLU A 261 8.85 -19.01 6.51
N ALA A 262 9.36 -18.33 5.48
CA ALA A 262 10.75 -18.47 5.03
C ALA A 262 11.78 -17.90 6.01
N PHE A 263 11.39 -16.88 6.78
CA PHE A 263 12.30 -16.20 7.70
C PHE A 263 12.10 -16.61 9.16
N ALA A 264 11.15 -17.51 9.42
CA ALA A 264 10.93 -18.07 10.76
C ALA A 264 12.21 -18.73 11.30
N GLY A 265 12.51 -18.47 12.58
CA GLY A 265 13.68 -19.03 13.25
C GLY A 265 15.04 -18.46 12.84
N LEU A 266 15.07 -17.46 11.95
CA LEU A 266 16.30 -16.71 11.70
C LEU A 266 16.55 -15.71 12.85
N GLU A 267 17.79 -15.58 13.26
CA GLU A 267 18.19 -14.52 14.22
C GLU A 267 18.22 -13.15 13.54
N ALA A 268 17.05 -12.71 13.08
CA ALA A 268 16.86 -11.47 12.33
C ALA A 268 15.65 -10.70 12.85
N ARG A 269 15.66 -9.38 12.74
CA ARG A 269 14.45 -8.59 12.89
C ARG A 269 13.67 -8.63 11.57
N VAL A 270 12.70 -9.54 11.47
CA VAL A 270 11.86 -9.69 10.29
C VAL A 270 10.83 -8.57 10.22
N VAL A 271 10.74 -7.88 9.07
CA VAL A 271 9.80 -6.78 8.85
C VAL A 271 9.05 -6.99 7.54
N THR A 272 7.70 -7.03 7.58
CA THR A 272 6.86 -7.03 6.39
C THR A 272 6.41 -5.61 6.03
N ARG A 273 6.11 -5.36 4.73
CA ARG A 273 5.85 -4.01 4.23
C ARG A 273 4.54 -3.90 3.44
N SER A 274 3.58 -4.80 3.69
CA SER A 274 2.28 -4.78 3.05
C SER A 274 1.61 -3.41 3.18
N GLY A 275 1.04 -2.88 2.09
CA GLY A 275 0.37 -1.59 2.08
C GLY A 275 -1.12 -1.69 1.77
N CYS A 276 -1.48 -2.46 0.72
CA CYS A 276 -2.88 -2.57 0.26
C CYS A 276 -3.81 -3.28 1.25
N TYR A 277 -3.27 -4.05 2.20
CA TYR A 277 -4.06 -4.83 3.15
C TYR A 277 -5.10 -4.00 3.91
N VAL A 278 -4.79 -2.75 4.22
CA VAL A 278 -5.64 -1.89 5.06
C VAL A 278 -6.96 -1.54 4.37
N THR A 279 -6.96 -1.40 3.05
CA THR A 279 -8.15 -1.18 2.24
C THR A 279 -8.62 -2.44 1.52
N GLN A 280 -7.74 -3.41 1.36
CA GLN A 280 -7.91 -4.60 0.52
C GLN A 280 -8.38 -4.24 -0.90
N ASP A 281 -8.32 -5.19 -1.82
CA ASP A 281 -8.87 -5.04 -3.18
C ASP A 281 -10.01 -6.05 -3.43
N SER A 282 -10.49 -6.06 -4.67
CA SER A 282 -11.42 -7.08 -5.18
C SER A 282 -10.79 -7.90 -6.32
N GLY A 283 -9.47 -7.90 -6.39
CA GLY A 283 -8.68 -8.47 -7.49
C GLY A 283 -7.65 -9.48 -7.02
N ILE A 284 -6.39 -9.18 -7.28
CA ILE A 284 -5.26 -10.10 -7.07
C ILE A 284 -5.01 -10.36 -5.58
N TYR A 285 -5.06 -9.32 -4.74
CA TYR A 285 -4.80 -9.47 -3.29
C TYR A 285 -5.91 -10.22 -2.60
N GLN A 286 -7.18 -10.00 -3.02
CA GLN A 286 -8.30 -10.78 -2.50
C GLN A 286 -8.14 -12.27 -2.82
N LYS A 287 -7.80 -12.62 -4.05
CA LYS A 287 -7.57 -14.02 -4.45
C LYS A 287 -6.42 -14.66 -3.68
N ALA A 288 -5.31 -13.95 -3.49
CA ALA A 288 -4.18 -14.43 -2.71
C ALA A 288 -4.57 -14.64 -1.22
N HIS A 289 -5.34 -13.70 -0.66
CA HIS A 289 -5.82 -13.80 0.70
C HIS A 289 -6.82 -14.93 0.90
N ASP A 290 -7.74 -15.17 -0.05
CA ASP A 290 -8.69 -16.28 -0.01
C ASP A 290 -7.97 -17.63 -0.08
N ALA A 291 -6.91 -17.75 -0.91
CA ALA A 291 -6.07 -18.92 -0.95
C ALA A 291 -5.33 -19.16 0.38
N LEU A 292 -4.80 -18.11 1.00
CA LEU A 292 -4.20 -18.19 2.32
C LEU A 292 -5.20 -18.65 3.39
N ARG A 293 -6.40 -18.07 3.40
CA ARG A 293 -7.45 -18.45 4.34
C ARG A 293 -7.83 -19.92 4.21
N ALA A 294 -7.99 -20.40 2.97
CA ALA A 294 -8.28 -21.80 2.69
C ALA A 294 -7.13 -22.73 3.12
N LYS A 295 -5.86 -22.34 2.86
CA LYS A 295 -4.66 -23.11 3.25
C LYS A 295 -4.54 -23.28 4.77
N ARG A 296 -4.91 -22.24 5.54
CA ARG A 296 -4.74 -22.19 7.01
C ARG A 296 -6.03 -22.39 7.81
N ASP A 297 -7.14 -22.69 7.16
CA ASP A 297 -8.48 -22.84 7.77
C ASP A 297 -8.86 -21.63 8.66
N MET A 298 -8.69 -20.43 8.12
CA MET A 298 -8.89 -19.19 8.88
C MET A 298 -10.32 -18.69 8.77
N ALA A 299 -11.02 -18.56 9.88
CA ALA A 299 -12.40 -18.04 9.93
C ALA A 299 -12.49 -16.55 9.57
N ALA A 300 -11.50 -15.75 9.99
CA ALA A 300 -11.45 -14.32 9.76
C ALA A 300 -10.30 -13.94 8.81
N GLY A 301 -10.40 -12.78 8.17
CA GLY A 301 -9.39 -12.29 7.26
C GLY A 301 -9.58 -10.82 6.90
N LEU A 302 -8.86 -10.39 5.86
CA LEU A 302 -8.97 -9.04 5.31
C LEU A 302 -10.29 -8.86 4.56
N GLU A 303 -10.87 -7.69 4.68
CA GLU A 303 -12.15 -7.31 4.09
C GLU A 303 -11.97 -6.13 3.13
N ARG A 304 -12.82 -6.06 2.11
CA ARG A 304 -12.86 -4.93 1.16
C ARG A 304 -13.33 -3.68 1.88
N ALA A 305 -12.45 -2.70 2.09
CA ALA A 305 -12.77 -1.45 2.75
C ALA A 305 -12.87 -0.26 1.79
N LEU A 306 -12.36 -0.39 0.56
CA LEU A 306 -12.42 0.67 -0.46
C LEU A 306 -13.43 0.30 -1.54
N GLU A 307 -14.39 1.19 -1.77
CA GLU A 307 -15.38 1.08 -2.84
C GLU A 307 -15.43 2.38 -3.64
N VAL A 308 -15.69 2.28 -4.95
CA VAL A 308 -16.05 3.42 -5.80
C VAL A 308 -17.51 3.26 -6.24
N TRP A 309 -18.32 4.24 -5.88
CA TRP A 309 -19.74 4.23 -6.20
C TRP A 309 -20.05 5.10 -7.42
N ALA A 310 -20.92 4.60 -8.29
CA ALA A 310 -21.34 5.27 -9.52
C ALA A 310 -22.83 5.12 -9.76
N TYR A 311 -23.42 6.01 -10.57
CA TYR A 311 -24.79 5.83 -11.07
C TYR A 311 -24.82 4.97 -12.33
N VAL A 312 -25.89 4.21 -12.52
CA VAL A 312 -26.31 3.75 -13.84
C VAL A 312 -26.79 4.97 -14.61
N GLN A 313 -25.99 5.42 -15.56
CA GLN A 313 -26.27 6.61 -16.35
C GLN A 313 -27.20 6.31 -17.55
N SER A 314 -27.01 5.14 -18.15
CA SER A 314 -27.73 4.75 -19.36
C SER A 314 -27.88 3.24 -19.47
N ARG A 315 -28.99 2.81 -20.10
CA ARG A 315 -29.26 1.43 -20.52
C ARG A 315 -29.53 1.41 -22.02
N PRO A 316 -28.50 1.57 -22.88
CA PRO A 316 -28.70 1.68 -24.34
C PRO A 316 -29.13 0.35 -24.98
N GLU A 317 -28.81 -0.77 -24.35
CA GLU A 317 -29.11 -2.12 -24.81
C GLU A 317 -29.57 -3.03 -23.65
N PRO A 318 -30.37 -4.08 -23.89
CA PRO A 318 -30.87 -4.94 -22.82
C PRO A 318 -29.76 -5.56 -21.94
N GLY A 319 -28.62 -5.91 -22.54
CA GLY A 319 -27.48 -6.54 -21.84
C GLY A 319 -26.40 -5.58 -21.33
N LEU A 320 -26.61 -4.27 -21.48
CA LEU A 320 -25.56 -3.28 -21.23
C LEU A 320 -26.08 -2.10 -20.39
N ALA A 321 -25.29 -1.70 -19.41
CA ALA A 321 -25.45 -0.44 -18.69
C ALA A 321 -24.15 0.37 -18.73
N LEU A 322 -24.27 1.69 -18.80
CA LEU A 322 -23.16 2.63 -18.68
C LEU A 322 -23.19 3.26 -17.28
N LEU A 323 -22.04 3.25 -16.62
CA LEU A 323 -21.86 3.86 -15.30
C LEU A 323 -21.15 5.22 -15.42
N THR A 324 -21.41 6.13 -14.48
CA THR A 324 -20.80 7.47 -14.41
C THR A 324 -19.35 7.47 -13.93
N ALA A 325 -18.71 6.33 -13.72
CA ALA A 325 -17.31 6.21 -13.32
C ALA A 325 -16.46 5.58 -14.42
N GLY A 326 -15.18 5.94 -14.49
CA GLY A 326 -14.23 5.43 -15.47
C GLY A 326 -12.79 5.43 -14.98
N ARG A 327 -11.81 5.48 -15.90
CA ARG A 327 -10.37 5.46 -15.58
C ARG A 327 -9.93 6.58 -14.65
N ARG A 328 -10.69 7.66 -14.58
CA ARG A 328 -10.43 8.81 -13.71
C ARG A 328 -10.85 8.55 -12.27
N ASP A 329 -11.52 7.43 -11.99
CA ASP A 329 -12.12 7.15 -10.69
C ASP A 329 -11.55 5.91 -10.03
N PHE A 330 -10.96 4.98 -10.79
CA PHE A 330 -10.32 3.77 -10.28
C PHE A 330 -9.15 3.31 -11.16
N GLY A 331 -8.21 2.57 -10.57
CA GLY A 331 -7.10 1.93 -11.28
C GLY A 331 -7.58 0.79 -12.19
N THR A 332 -6.91 0.61 -13.32
CA THR A 332 -7.18 -0.47 -14.28
C THR A 332 -5.94 -1.27 -14.67
N ASP A 333 -4.82 -0.99 -14.04
CA ASP A 333 -3.52 -1.59 -14.28
C ASP A 333 -3.42 -3.05 -13.79
N ALA A 334 -4.23 -3.42 -12.80
CA ALA A 334 -4.32 -4.78 -12.28
C ALA A 334 -5.64 -5.49 -12.64
N GLY A 335 -6.36 -4.98 -13.63
CA GLY A 335 -7.66 -5.46 -14.07
C GLY A 335 -8.77 -4.42 -13.93
N LEU A 336 -9.97 -4.76 -14.40
CA LEU A 336 -11.14 -3.91 -14.29
C LEU A 336 -11.78 -4.04 -12.89
N PRO A 337 -12.52 -3.01 -12.43
CA PRO A 337 -13.23 -3.09 -11.16
C PRO A 337 -14.33 -4.17 -11.19
N VAL A 338 -14.69 -4.66 -10.01
CA VAL A 338 -15.71 -5.71 -9.85
C VAL A 338 -17.01 -5.08 -9.35
N PRO A 339 -18.15 -5.28 -10.00
CA PRO A 339 -19.43 -4.83 -9.48
C PRO A 339 -19.80 -5.69 -8.25
N LEU A 340 -19.91 -5.04 -7.07
CA LEU A 340 -20.15 -5.72 -5.79
C LEU A 340 -21.58 -5.55 -5.31
N LEU A 341 -22.10 -4.34 -5.41
CA LEU A 341 -23.32 -3.93 -4.73
C LEU A 341 -24.21 -3.09 -5.65
N ARG A 342 -25.51 -3.20 -5.48
CA ARG A 342 -26.50 -2.32 -6.10
C ARG A 342 -27.45 -1.76 -5.05
N SER A 343 -27.76 -0.47 -5.13
CA SER A 343 -28.78 0.19 -4.32
C SER A 343 -29.72 1.01 -5.21
N ARG A 344 -31.01 1.05 -4.85
CA ARG A 344 -32.06 1.83 -5.48
C ARG A 344 -32.81 2.60 -4.41
N ASP A 345 -33.14 3.86 -4.68
CA ASP A 345 -34.00 4.72 -3.85
C ASP A 345 -33.63 4.77 -2.35
N GLY A 346 -32.33 4.70 -2.05
CA GLY A 346 -31.83 4.72 -0.67
C GLY A 346 -31.92 3.40 0.08
N ALA A 347 -32.37 2.32 -0.58
CA ALA A 347 -32.46 1.02 0.05
C ALA A 347 -31.08 0.41 0.37
N THR A 348 -31.04 -0.45 1.37
CA THR A 348 -29.86 -1.25 1.70
C THR A 348 -29.30 -1.94 0.45
N PRO A 349 -28.00 -1.88 0.20
CA PRO A 349 -27.43 -2.48 -1.00
C PRO A 349 -27.60 -3.99 -1.03
N VAL A 350 -27.89 -4.51 -2.21
CA VAL A 350 -27.94 -5.95 -2.47
C VAL A 350 -26.65 -6.39 -3.17
N SER A 351 -26.12 -7.56 -2.80
CA SER A 351 -24.95 -8.16 -3.43
C SER A 351 -25.23 -8.49 -4.90
N MET A 352 -24.21 -8.26 -5.73
CA MET A 352 -24.19 -8.67 -7.13
C MET A 352 -23.34 -9.92 -7.35
N ASP A 353 -22.78 -10.50 -6.28
CA ASP A 353 -21.98 -11.72 -6.36
C ASP A 353 -22.80 -12.88 -6.97
N GLY A 354 -22.19 -13.60 -7.91
CA GLY A 354 -22.81 -14.74 -8.58
C GLY A 354 -23.87 -14.41 -9.64
N LEU A 355 -24.19 -13.12 -9.86
CA LEU A 355 -25.18 -12.71 -10.87
C LEU A 355 -24.63 -12.66 -12.30
N GLY A 356 -23.35 -12.89 -12.51
CA GLY A 356 -22.69 -12.81 -13.81
C GLY A 356 -22.56 -11.38 -14.37
N TRP A 357 -22.63 -10.37 -13.50
CA TRP A 357 -22.43 -8.97 -13.87
C TRP A 357 -20.96 -8.65 -13.91
N GLU A 358 -20.52 -7.92 -14.93
CA GLU A 358 -19.10 -7.71 -15.17
C GLU A 358 -18.83 -6.35 -15.82
N ILE A 359 -17.81 -5.63 -15.36
CA ILE A 359 -17.26 -4.50 -16.11
C ILE A 359 -16.43 -5.05 -17.27
N VAL A 360 -16.82 -4.76 -18.50
CA VAL A 360 -16.20 -5.29 -19.72
C VAL A 360 -15.34 -4.27 -20.44
N GLY A 361 -15.38 -3.01 -20.03
CA GLY A 361 -14.57 -1.95 -20.61
C GLY A 361 -14.75 -0.62 -19.87
N VAL A 362 -13.83 0.31 -20.10
CA VAL A 362 -13.87 1.65 -19.50
C VAL A 362 -13.34 2.71 -20.45
N ASN A 363 -13.97 3.88 -20.43
CA ASN A 363 -13.42 5.14 -20.92
C ASN A 363 -12.99 6.00 -19.73
N ASP A 364 -12.64 7.26 -19.98
CA ASP A 364 -12.21 8.19 -18.93
C ASP A 364 -13.27 8.37 -17.84
N GLN A 365 -14.54 8.55 -18.24
CA GLN A 365 -15.67 8.88 -17.38
C GLN A 365 -16.83 7.89 -17.49
N HIS A 366 -16.63 6.72 -18.10
CA HIS A 366 -17.66 5.70 -18.26
C HIS A 366 -17.10 4.31 -18.02
N ALA A 367 -17.88 3.43 -17.38
CA ALA A 367 -17.66 1.99 -17.33
C ALA A 367 -18.82 1.25 -17.99
N TYR A 368 -18.50 0.21 -18.73
CA TYR A 368 -19.44 -0.65 -19.44
C TYR A 368 -19.75 -1.85 -18.56
N LEU A 369 -20.93 -1.88 -17.98
CA LEU A 369 -21.41 -2.97 -17.13
C LEU A 369 -22.28 -3.91 -17.98
N ARG A 370 -21.76 -5.11 -18.25
CA ARG A 370 -22.53 -6.20 -18.84
C ARG A 370 -23.41 -6.85 -17.78
N VAL A 371 -24.68 -7.06 -18.12
CA VAL A 371 -25.69 -7.66 -17.25
C VAL A 371 -26.57 -8.61 -18.06
N PRO A 372 -27.25 -9.59 -17.45
CA PRO A 372 -28.30 -10.34 -18.12
C PRO A 372 -29.37 -9.40 -18.71
N ALA A 373 -29.94 -9.74 -19.86
CA ALA A 373 -30.95 -8.91 -20.51
C ALA A 373 -32.19 -8.69 -19.62
N SER A 374 -32.49 -9.67 -18.74
CA SER A 374 -33.59 -9.64 -17.77
C SER A 374 -33.23 -8.95 -16.44
N ALA A 375 -32.00 -8.39 -16.32
CA ALA A 375 -31.57 -7.79 -15.06
C ALA A 375 -32.46 -6.58 -14.69
N ASP A 376 -32.97 -6.59 -13.45
CA ASP A 376 -33.64 -5.44 -12.85
C ASP A 376 -32.63 -4.36 -12.45
N LEU A 377 -32.12 -3.66 -13.46
CA LEU A 377 -31.22 -2.53 -13.30
C LEU A 377 -31.81 -1.33 -14.04
N LYS A 378 -31.89 -0.17 -13.39
CA LYS A 378 -32.53 1.04 -13.94
C LYS A 378 -31.54 2.20 -13.97
N VAL A 379 -31.75 3.14 -14.87
CA VAL A 379 -31.08 4.45 -14.82
C VAL A 379 -31.38 5.11 -13.47
N GLY A 380 -30.34 5.63 -12.83
CA GLY A 380 -30.42 6.19 -11.47
C GLY A 380 -30.08 5.20 -10.35
N ASP A 381 -30.06 3.88 -10.60
CA ASP A 381 -29.51 2.92 -9.62
C ASP A 381 -28.06 3.24 -9.31
N ARG A 382 -27.64 2.98 -8.08
CA ARG A 382 -26.25 3.11 -7.62
C ARG A 382 -25.55 1.77 -7.65
N VAL A 383 -24.32 1.75 -8.14
CA VAL A 383 -23.49 0.55 -8.21
C VAL A 383 -22.21 0.81 -7.42
N GLY A 384 -21.95 -0.03 -6.43
CA GLY A 384 -20.69 -0.07 -5.68
C GLY A 384 -19.71 -1.01 -6.36
N LEU A 385 -18.56 -0.47 -6.73
CA LEU A 385 -17.49 -1.14 -7.44
C LEU A 385 -16.31 -1.44 -6.49
N GLY A 386 -15.91 -2.69 -6.40
CA GLY A 386 -14.67 -3.09 -5.79
C GLY A 386 -13.49 -2.83 -6.74
N VAL A 387 -12.44 -2.25 -6.22
CA VAL A 387 -11.27 -1.87 -7.02
C VAL A 387 -10.32 -3.03 -7.24
N SER A 388 -9.64 -3.05 -8.39
CA SER A 388 -8.62 -4.07 -8.71
C SER A 388 -7.24 -3.74 -8.12
N HIS A 389 -6.95 -2.44 -7.89
CA HIS A 389 -5.69 -1.98 -7.34
C HIS A 389 -5.89 -0.71 -6.49
N PRO A 390 -5.79 -0.81 -5.16
CA PRO A 390 -5.99 0.33 -4.26
C PRO A 390 -5.04 1.50 -4.53
N CYS A 391 -3.74 1.25 -4.74
CA CYS A 391 -2.74 2.30 -4.92
C CYS A 391 -3.08 3.25 -6.07
N THR A 392 -3.41 2.70 -7.24
CA THR A 392 -3.73 3.45 -8.46
C THR A 392 -5.20 3.89 -8.53
N THR A 393 -5.97 3.58 -7.51
CA THR A 393 -7.32 4.12 -7.29
C THR A 393 -7.25 5.32 -6.35
N LEU A 394 -6.59 5.18 -5.21
CA LEU A 394 -6.52 6.20 -4.18
C LEU A 394 -5.82 7.49 -4.65
N ASP A 395 -4.82 7.37 -5.55
CA ASP A 395 -4.12 8.50 -6.15
C ASP A 395 -5.01 9.44 -7.00
N LYS A 396 -6.24 9.03 -7.32
CA LYS A 396 -7.23 9.79 -8.09
C LYS A 396 -8.18 10.60 -7.20
N TRP A 397 -8.06 10.47 -5.89
CA TRP A 397 -8.97 11.06 -4.92
C TRP A 397 -8.24 11.88 -3.87
N GLN A 398 -8.50 13.18 -3.84
CA GLN A 398 -7.99 14.07 -2.80
C GLN A 398 -8.75 13.91 -1.49
N LEU A 399 -10.01 13.48 -1.59
CA LEU A 399 -10.92 13.24 -0.48
C LEU A 399 -11.48 11.83 -0.55
N LEU A 400 -11.47 11.13 0.57
CA LEU A 400 -12.13 9.84 0.78
C LEU A 400 -13.19 10.03 1.86
N LEU A 401 -14.44 9.79 1.52
CA LEU A 401 -15.49 9.80 2.54
C LEU A 401 -15.44 8.49 3.32
N VAL A 402 -15.50 8.60 4.63
CA VAL A 402 -15.46 7.44 5.52
C VAL A 402 -16.88 7.14 5.97
N VAL A 403 -17.34 5.91 5.76
CA VAL A 403 -18.73 5.50 6.01
C VAL A 403 -18.79 4.35 7.01
N ASP A 404 -19.91 4.30 7.74
CA ASP A 404 -20.30 3.15 8.55
C ASP A 404 -20.93 2.01 7.70
N ASP A 405 -21.48 1.00 8.35
CA ASP A 405 -22.11 -0.15 7.66
C ASP A 405 -23.42 0.25 6.94
N ASP A 406 -24.06 1.36 7.35
CA ASP A 406 -25.27 1.91 6.72
C ASP A 406 -24.95 2.99 5.66
N TYR A 407 -23.68 3.14 5.29
CA TYR A 407 -23.18 4.16 4.34
C TYR A 407 -23.43 5.61 4.78
N THR A 408 -23.62 5.84 6.08
CA THR A 408 -23.61 7.19 6.64
C THR A 408 -22.17 7.67 6.76
N VAL A 409 -21.90 8.89 6.32
CA VAL A 409 -20.57 9.51 6.42
C VAL A 409 -20.28 9.85 7.88
N VAL A 410 -19.27 9.20 8.44
CA VAL A 410 -18.84 9.35 9.84
C VAL A 410 -17.51 10.10 9.98
N ASP A 411 -16.75 10.24 8.88
CA ASP A 411 -15.48 10.97 8.82
C ASP A 411 -15.12 11.28 7.36
N ALA A 412 -14.05 12.02 7.15
CA ALA A 412 -13.47 12.22 5.83
C ALA A 412 -11.93 12.27 5.93
N TYR A 413 -11.26 11.62 5.00
CA TYR A 413 -9.82 11.53 4.95
C TYR A 413 -9.27 12.24 3.72
N ARG A 414 -8.24 13.06 3.91
CA ARG A 414 -7.50 13.69 2.82
C ARG A 414 -6.28 12.85 2.46
N THR A 415 -6.00 12.74 1.16
CA THR A 415 -4.79 12.14 0.62
C THR A 415 -3.78 13.21 0.19
N TYR A 416 -2.50 12.82 0.01
CA TYR A 416 -1.38 13.74 -0.29
C TYR A 416 -0.46 13.15 -1.37
N PHE A 417 -1.06 12.69 -2.45
CA PHE A 417 -0.31 12.20 -3.62
C PHE A 417 0.42 13.30 -4.38
#